data_b57ee58cc3a0d47bbfc432684c94fb92
#
_entry.id   b57ee58cc3a0d47bbfc432684c94fb92
#
_cell.length_a   1.000
_cell.length_b   1.000
_cell.length_c   1.000
_cell.angle_alpha   90.00
_cell.angle_beta   90.00
_cell.angle_gamma   90.00
#
_symmetry.space_group_name_H-M   'P 1'
#
loop_
_entity.id
_entity.type
_entity.pdbx_description
1 polymer ?
#
loop_
_entity_poly.entity_id
_entity_poly.type
_entity_poly.pdbx_seq_one_letter_code
_entity_poly.pdbx_strand_id
1 'polypeptide(L)'
;FITFGNGYLEPVGNRLGGTLELRHALAKYMRRGKEMDRYWFVRGWQQEHPFAPGAICHILEPDVHQEVYGLPQYLASLQSAWLNESATLFRRRYYNNGSHAGFILYLTDPAQDQSDVDAMRGALKSAKGVGNFKNLFYYSPNGKKDGITLIPIGEAAAKDEFSNIKNVSRDDQLAAHRVPPQLMGVVPANAGGFGDVVNAARVFARNEIQPLQST
;
A
#
# COMPACT_ATOMS: atom_id res chain seq x y z
N PHE A 1 -1.35 6.56 17.98
CA PHE A 1 -2.35 5.53 18.25
C PHE A 1 -2.75 4.78 16.97
N ILE A 2 -3.33 5.42 15.99
CA ILE A 2 -3.87 4.81 14.76
C ILE A 2 -2.85 3.91 14.03
N THR A 3 -1.57 4.32 13.97
CA THR A 3 -0.52 3.59 13.25
C THR A 3 -0.09 2.27 13.93
N PHE A 4 -0.10 2.24 15.26
CA PHE A 4 0.42 1.10 16.04
C PHE A 4 -0.64 0.38 16.86
N GLY A 5 -1.87 0.87 16.90
CA GLY A 5 -2.90 0.41 17.82
C GLY A 5 -2.62 0.75 19.28
N ASN A 6 -1.56 1.52 19.56
CA ASN A 6 -1.08 1.81 20.90
C ASN A 6 -0.71 3.30 21.03
N GLY A 7 -1.13 3.93 22.11
CA GLY A 7 -0.76 5.27 22.53
C GLY A 7 -0.23 5.25 23.96
N TYR A 8 0.80 6.06 24.24
CA TYR A 8 1.41 6.11 25.56
C TYR A 8 1.56 7.54 26.00
N LEU A 9 1.02 7.85 27.17
CA LEU A 9 1.09 9.16 27.79
C LEU A 9 1.73 9.03 29.17
N GLU A 10 2.72 9.85 29.47
CA GLU A 10 3.33 9.98 30.77
C GLU A 10 2.76 11.23 31.46
N PRO A 11 1.98 11.10 32.54
CA PRO A 11 1.55 12.22 33.33
C PRO A 11 2.72 12.77 34.15
N VAL A 12 3.11 14.02 33.91
CA VAL A 12 4.12 14.72 34.67
C VAL A 12 3.43 15.51 35.79
N GLY A 13 3.76 15.17 37.04
CA GLY A 13 3.16 15.78 38.21
C GLY A 13 3.75 17.13 38.59
N ASN A 14 2.98 17.94 39.24
CA ASN A 14 3.44 19.12 39.97
C ASN A 14 3.80 18.77 41.43
N ARG A 15 4.41 19.71 42.16
CA ARG A 15 4.80 19.51 43.57
C ARG A 15 3.60 19.30 44.52
N LEU A 16 2.39 19.57 44.08
CA LEU A 16 1.15 19.44 44.84
C LEU A 16 0.40 18.13 44.52
N GLY A 17 1.00 17.23 43.69
CA GLY A 17 0.42 15.95 43.32
C GLY A 17 -0.58 15.99 42.16
N GLY A 18 -0.83 17.16 41.54
CA GLY A 18 -1.68 17.28 40.35
C GLY A 18 -0.89 17.05 39.06
N THR A 19 -1.56 16.58 38.01
CA THR A 19 -0.96 16.47 36.68
C THR A 19 -0.75 17.85 36.06
N LEU A 20 0.50 18.17 35.70
CA LEU A 20 0.88 19.41 35.05
C LEU A 20 0.86 19.28 33.52
N GLU A 21 1.32 18.17 33.02
CA GLU A 21 1.52 17.91 31.58
C GLU A 21 1.31 16.42 31.30
N LEU A 22 0.80 16.11 30.11
CA LEU A 22 0.80 14.76 29.56
C LEU A 22 1.85 14.70 28.43
N ARG A 23 2.91 13.93 28.64
CA ARG A 23 3.96 13.73 27.64
C ARG A 23 3.68 12.51 26.80
N HIS A 24 3.69 12.70 25.49
CA HIS A 24 3.54 11.60 24.54
C HIS A 24 4.85 10.81 24.41
N ALA A 25 4.81 9.52 24.73
CA ALA A 25 5.91 8.61 24.46
C ALA A 25 5.65 7.86 23.12
N LEU A 26 6.62 7.92 22.21
CA LEU A 26 6.48 7.34 20.88
C LEU A 26 6.32 5.82 20.95
N ALA A 27 5.19 5.28 20.48
CA ALA A 27 4.82 3.87 20.56
C ALA A 27 5.90 2.92 19.99
N LYS A 28 6.61 3.31 18.93
CA LYS A 28 7.68 2.49 18.33
C LYS A 28 8.83 2.16 19.29
N TYR A 29 9.04 3.00 20.31
CA TYR A 29 10.11 2.83 21.31
C TYR A 29 9.59 2.26 22.64
N MET A 30 8.29 2.22 22.83
CA MET A 30 7.72 1.70 24.06
C MET A 30 7.72 0.18 24.10
N ARG A 31 8.07 -0.36 25.26
CA ARG A 31 7.99 -1.80 25.53
C ARG A 31 7.25 -2.04 26.84
N ARG A 32 6.33 -2.97 26.84
CA ARG A 32 5.57 -3.39 28.02
C ARG A 32 6.18 -4.66 28.62
N GLY A 33 6.30 -4.72 29.93
CA GLY A 33 6.82 -5.88 30.64
C GLY A 33 5.77 -6.98 30.83
N LYS A 34 6.23 -8.13 31.37
CA LYS A 34 5.34 -9.22 31.80
C LYS A 34 4.34 -8.77 32.87
N GLU A 35 4.82 -7.92 33.79
CA GLU A 35 3.98 -7.22 34.74
C GLU A 35 3.39 -6.04 33.97
N MET A 36 2.12 -6.09 33.67
CA MET A 36 1.40 -5.21 32.74
C MET A 36 1.45 -3.71 33.09
N ASP A 37 1.98 -3.35 34.24
CA ASP A 37 2.15 -2.00 34.76
C ASP A 37 3.56 -1.41 34.54
N ARG A 38 4.50 -2.21 34.01
CA ARG A 38 5.89 -1.75 33.77
C ARG A 38 6.15 -1.47 32.30
N TYR A 39 6.78 -0.34 32.07
CA TYR A 39 7.10 0.16 30.72
C TYR A 39 8.55 0.60 30.63
N TRP A 40 9.12 0.46 29.42
CA TRP A 40 10.45 0.94 29.08
C TRP A 40 10.40 1.73 27.78
N PHE A 41 11.20 2.78 27.71
CA PHE A 41 11.46 3.50 26.48
C PHE A 41 12.83 3.03 25.95
N VAL A 42 12.85 2.34 24.80
CA VAL A 42 14.02 1.68 24.22
C VAL A 42 14.32 2.30 22.88
N ARG A 43 15.27 3.22 22.81
CA ARG A 43 15.64 3.90 21.57
C ARG A 43 16.73 3.17 20.77
N GLY A 44 17.48 2.28 21.38
CA GLY A 44 18.56 1.48 20.81
C GLY A 44 18.97 0.37 21.76
N TRP A 45 19.90 -0.48 21.36
CA TRP A 45 20.32 -1.66 22.13
C TRP A 45 20.90 -1.35 23.53
N GLN A 46 21.31 -0.10 23.78
CA GLN A 46 21.96 0.30 25.03
C GLN A 46 21.28 1.49 25.74
N GLN A 47 20.18 1.99 25.18
CA GLN A 47 19.49 3.15 25.75
C GLN A 47 18.09 2.73 26.17
N GLU A 48 17.98 2.22 27.40
CA GLU A 48 16.71 1.86 28.02
C GLU A 48 16.41 2.84 29.14
N HIS A 49 15.22 3.41 29.12
CA HIS A 49 14.72 4.23 30.20
C HIS A 49 13.51 3.52 30.83
N PRO A 50 13.62 2.97 32.05
CA PRO A 50 12.49 2.39 32.75
C PRO A 50 11.61 3.48 33.32
N PHE A 51 10.30 3.35 33.17
CA PHE A 51 9.33 4.16 33.87
C PHE A 51 8.98 3.57 35.23
N ALA A 52 8.59 4.41 36.19
CA ALA A 52 8.04 3.92 37.43
C ALA A 52 6.75 3.12 37.19
N PRO A 53 6.45 2.08 38.01
CA PRO A 53 5.20 1.33 37.89
C PRO A 53 3.99 2.29 37.93
N GLY A 54 3.06 2.12 37.00
CA GLY A 54 1.87 2.96 36.88
C GLY A 54 2.10 4.38 36.35
N ALA A 55 3.34 4.74 35.95
CA ALA A 55 3.65 6.08 35.43
C ALA A 55 3.23 6.28 33.97
N ILE A 56 2.77 5.25 33.28
CA ILE A 56 2.35 5.32 31.87
C ILE A 56 0.87 5.00 31.75
N CYS A 57 0.12 5.93 31.18
CA CYS A 57 -1.21 5.67 30.66
C CYS A 57 -1.07 5.03 29.27
N HIS A 58 -1.46 3.78 29.13
CA HIS A 58 -1.41 3.02 27.88
C HIS A 58 -2.82 2.91 27.31
N ILE A 59 -3.05 3.57 26.20
CA ILE A 59 -4.27 3.48 25.41
C ILE A 59 -4.02 2.47 24.32
N LEU A 60 -4.84 1.43 24.23
CA LEU A 60 -4.67 0.36 23.26
C LEU A 60 -5.96 0.08 22.49
N GLU A 61 -5.83 -0.28 21.22
CA GLU A 61 -6.92 -0.85 20.43
C GLU A 61 -7.04 -2.34 20.80
N PRO A 62 -8.13 -2.78 21.47
CA PRO A 62 -8.22 -4.12 22.00
C PRO A 62 -8.26 -5.18 20.89
N ASP A 63 -7.58 -6.28 21.12
CA ASP A 63 -7.63 -7.46 20.26
C ASP A 63 -7.86 -8.72 21.10
N VAL A 64 -8.69 -9.64 20.58
CA VAL A 64 -9.09 -10.86 21.31
C VAL A 64 -7.98 -11.91 21.37
N HIS A 65 -6.93 -11.78 20.58
CA HIS A 65 -5.83 -12.75 20.48
C HIS A 65 -4.60 -12.36 21.29
N GLN A 66 -4.54 -11.11 21.76
CA GLN A 66 -3.42 -10.65 22.58
C GLN A 66 -3.83 -9.56 23.59
N GLU A 67 -3.13 -9.54 24.74
CA GLU A 67 -3.41 -8.62 25.83
C GLU A 67 -2.32 -7.56 26.04
N VAL A 68 -1.14 -7.76 25.43
CA VAL A 68 0.04 -6.93 25.71
C VAL A 68 0.01 -5.63 24.95
N TYR A 69 -0.36 -5.68 23.66
CA TYR A 69 -0.41 -4.54 22.77
C TYR A 69 -1.73 -4.51 21.99
N GLY A 70 -2.16 -3.32 21.65
CA GLY A 70 -3.27 -3.14 20.71
C GLY A 70 -2.85 -3.40 19.26
N LEU A 71 -3.81 -3.78 18.41
CA LEU A 71 -3.61 -3.94 16.97
C LEU A 71 -4.22 -2.79 16.18
N PRO A 72 -3.52 -2.24 15.20
CA PRO A 72 -4.06 -1.16 14.39
C PRO A 72 -5.14 -1.66 13.43
N GLN A 73 -6.20 -0.88 13.26
CA GLN A 73 -7.38 -1.25 12.46
C GLN A 73 -7.07 -1.50 10.98
N TYR A 74 -6.07 -0.80 10.40
CA TYR A 74 -5.70 -0.97 8.99
C TYR A 74 -5.19 -2.37 8.63
N LEU A 75 -4.83 -3.21 9.62
CA LEU A 75 -4.40 -4.58 9.36
C LEU A 75 -5.48 -5.39 8.65
N ALA A 76 -6.76 -5.09 8.85
CA ALA A 76 -7.86 -5.72 8.15
C ALA A 76 -7.80 -5.52 6.62
N SER A 77 -7.25 -4.41 6.15
CA SER A 77 -7.13 -4.07 4.73
C SER A 77 -5.70 -4.17 4.18
N LEU A 78 -4.77 -4.73 4.94
CA LEU A 78 -3.35 -4.79 4.56
C LEU A 78 -3.13 -5.57 3.25
N GLN A 79 -3.88 -6.66 3.05
CA GLN A 79 -3.80 -7.46 1.82
C GLN A 79 -4.26 -6.66 0.59
N SER A 80 -5.33 -5.88 0.74
CA SER A 80 -5.80 -4.97 -0.32
C SER A 80 -4.79 -3.87 -0.62
N ALA A 81 -4.08 -3.35 0.39
CA ALA A 81 -3.01 -2.39 0.21
C ALA A 81 -1.84 -2.99 -0.60
N TRP A 82 -1.39 -4.20 -0.27
CA TRP A 82 -0.33 -4.90 -1.01
C TRP A 82 -0.75 -5.28 -2.43
N LEU A 83 -2.01 -5.68 -2.63
CA LEU A 83 -2.54 -5.93 -3.97
C LEU A 83 -2.50 -4.66 -4.82
N ASN A 84 -2.90 -3.52 -4.27
CA ASN A 84 -2.85 -2.23 -4.96
C ASN A 84 -1.40 -1.81 -5.29
N GLU A 85 -0.45 -2.03 -4.39
CA GLU A 85 0.97 -1.81 -4.64
C GLU A 85 1.46 -2.69 -5.79
N SER A 86 1.19 -4.00 -5.74
CA SER A 86 1.58 -4.97 -6.77
C SER A 86 0.99 -4.61 -8.14
N ALA A 87 -0.28 -4.24 -8.19
CA ALA A 87 -0.96 -3.79 -9.40
C ALA A 87 -0.34 -2.50 -9.96
N THR A 88 0.03 -1.56 -9.07
CA THR A 88 0.69 -0.31 -9.46
C THR A 88 2.09 -0.57 -10.02
N LEU A 89 2.88 -1.45 -9.39
CA LEU A 89 4.20 -1.85 -9.86
C LEU A 89 4.13 -2.60 -11.20
N PHE A 90 3.18 -3.52 -11.34
CA PHE A 90 2.95 -4.21 -12.60
C PHE A 90 2.60 -3.21 -13.71
N ARG A 91 1.64 -2.31 -13.48
CA ARG A 91 1.24 -1.27 -14.44
C ARG A 91 2.42 -0.38 -14.84
N ARG A 92 3.25 0.02 -13.88
CA ARG A 92 4.46 0.81 -14.15
C ARG A 92 5.44 0.04 -15.04
N ARG A 93 5.66 -1.25 -14.79
CA ARG A 93 6.52 -2.10 -15.62
C ARG A 93 5.93 -2.31 -17.01
N TYR A 94 4.62 -2.50 -17.09
CA TYR A 94 3.90 -2.64 -18.35
C TYR A 94 4.10 -1.42 -19.25
N TYR A 95 3.90 -0.22 -18.72
CA TYR A 95 4.14 1.02 -19.48
C TYR A 95 5.62 1.24 -19.80
N ASN A 96 6.52 0.91 -18.89
CA ASN A 96 7.95 1.01 -19.14
C ASN A 96 8.42 0.05 -20.25
N ASN A 97 7.71 -1.05 -20.47
CA ASN A 97 7.98 -2.01 -21.54
C ASN A 97 7.26 -1.66 -22.87
N GLY A 98 6.67 -0.48 -22.98
CA GLY A 98 5.96 -0.07 -24.20
C GLY A 98 4.53 -0.58 -24.30
N SER A 99 3.86 -0.72 -23.16
CA SER A 99 2.44 -1.14 -23.05
C SER A 99 2.15 -2.56 -23.57
N HIS A 100 3.10 -3.49 -23.37
CA HIS A 100 2.89 -4.91 -23.64
C HIS A 100 3.49 -5.79 -22.52
N ALA A 101 2.84 -6.91 -22.23
CA ALA A 101 3.30 -7.87 -21.22
C ALA A 101 4.52 -8.69 -21.68
N GLY A 102 4.79 -8.65 -22.94
CA GLY A 102 5.82 -9.41 -23.62
C GLY A 102 5.27 -10.13 -24.85
N PHE A 103 6.14 -10.64 -25.65
CA PHE A 103 5.78 -11.47 -26.79
C PHE A 103 6.85 -12.53 -27.01
N ILE A 104 6.47 -13.62 -27.67
CA ILE A 104 7.37 -14.65 -28.19
C ILE A 104 7.59 -14.30 -29.66
N LEU A 105 8.83 -14.03 -30.04
CA LEU A 105 9.21 -13.93 -31.44
C LEU A 105 9.52 -15.35 -31.91
N TYR A 106 8.68 -15.86 -32.80
CA TYR A 106 8.85 -17.18 -33.41
C TYR A 106 9.36 -17.00 -34.82
N LEU A 107 10.54 -17.55 -35.08
CA LEU A 107 11.20 -17.53 -36.40
C LEU A 107 11.12 -18.94 -37.01
N THR A 108 10.51 -19.03 -38.16
CA THR A 108 10.40 -20.31 -38.94
C THR A 108 11.37 -20.36 -40.11
N ASP A 109 11.95 -19.22 -40.46
CA ASP A 109 12.94 -19.16 -41.56
C ASP A 109 14.33 -19.55 -40.99
N PRO A 110 15.05 -20.50 -41.63
CA PRO A 110 16.37 -20.86 -41.17
C PRO A 110 17.28 -19.62 -41.28
N ALA A 111 17.74 -19.11 -40.12
CA ALA A 111 18.72 -18.05 -40.07
C ALA A 111 19.99 -18.48 -40.79
N GLN A 112 20.40 -17.76 -41.79
CA GLN A 112 21.60 -18.07 -42.57
C GLN A 112 22.89 -17.74 -41.80
N ASP A 113 22.78 -16.82 -40.82
CA ASP A 113 23.90 -16.41 -39.98
C ASP A 113 23.45 -16.07 -38.55
N GLN A 114 24.23 -16.46 -37.54
CA GLN A 114 23.98 -16.18 -36.14
C GLN A 114 24.02 -14.67 -35.85
N SER A 115 24.80 -13.90 -36.65
CA SER A 115 24.90 -12.45 -36.55
C SER A 115 23.58 -11.73 -36.80
N ASP A 116 22.74 -12.27 -37.71
CA ASP A 116 21.43 -11.69 -38.04
C ASP A 116 20.45 -11.88 -36.90
N VAL A 117 20.49 -13.03 -36.22
CA VAL A 117 19.68 -13.32 -35.02
C VAL A 117 20.07 -12.39 -33.88
N ASP A 118 21.37 -12.16 -33.68
CA ASP A 118 21.86 -11.30 -32.62
C ASP A 118 21.59 -9.82 -32.90
N ALA A 119 21.66 -9.38 -34.16
CA ALA A 119 21.27 -8.05 -34.59
C ALA A 119 19.78 -7.80 -34.34
N MET A 120 18.91 -8.75 -34.68
CA MET A 120 17.47 -8.66 -34.43
C MET A 120 17.15 -8.63 -32.93
N ARG A 121 17.81 -9.47 -32.12
CA ARG A 121 17.69 -9.46 -30.66
C ARG A 121 18.14 -8.13 -30.06
N GLY A 122 19.24 -7.55 -30.58
CA GLY A 122 19.73 -6.23 -30.19
C GLY A 122 18.74 -5.11 -30.54
N ALA A 123 18.17 -5.13 -31.73
CA ALA A 123 17.16 -4.17 -32.18
C ALA A 123 15.88 -4.22 -31.32
N LEU A 124 15.39 -5.44 -31.02
CA LEU A 124 14.24 -5.63 -30.11
C LEU A 124 14.52 -5.13 -28.69
N LYS A 125 15.73 -5.35 -28.19
CA LYS A 125 16.17 -4.89 -26.88
C LYS A 125 16.24 -3.37 -26.79
N SER A 126 16.72 -2.71 -27.83
CA SER A 126 16.84 -1.25 -27.94
C SER A 126 15.51 -0.54 -28.20
N ALA A 127 14.49 -1.26 -28.70
CA ALA A 127 13.16 -0.71 -28.95
C ALA A 127 12.27 -0.71 -27.70
N LYS A 128 12.70 -1.36 -26.59
CA LYS A 128 11.95 -1.38 -25.32
C LYS A 128 12.16 -0.10 -24.52
N GLY A 129 11.10 0.32 -23.81
CA GLY A 129 11.17 1.39 -22.83
C GLY A 129 10.37 2.64 -23.19
N VAL A 130 10.14 3.47 -22.18
CA VAL A 130 9.42 4.75 -22.32
C VAL A 130 10.21 5.69 -23.24
N GLY A 131 9.56 6.19 -24.29
CA GLY A 131 10.19 7.06 -25.28
C GLY A 131 10.93 6.34 -26.41
N ASN A 132 11.03 5.00 -26.36
CA ASN A 132 11.66 4.20 -27.41
C ASN A 132 10.62 3.54 -28.34
N PHE A 133 9.56 4.26 -28.71
CA PHE A 133 8.59 3.82 -29.70
C PHE A 133 9.22 3.82 -31.11
N LYS A 134 10.15 2.91 -31.34
CA LYS A 134 10.80 2.75 -32.64
C LYS A 134 10.09 1.66 -33.43
N ASN A 135 9.72 2.01 -34.65
CA ASN A 135 9.27 1.00 -35.61
C ASN A 135 10.46 0.11 -35.97
N LEU A 136 10.30 -1.20 -35.78
CA LEU A 136 11.28 -2.18 -36.23
C LEU A 136 11.06 -2.43 -37.72
N PHE A 137 12.08 -2.13 -38.52
CA PHE A 137 12.14 -2.50 -39.92
C PHE A 137 13.06 -3.72 -40.08
N TYR A 138 12.50 -4.82 -40.57
CA TYR A 138 13.25 -6.02 -40.89
C TYR A 138 13.01 -6.37 -42.35
N TYR A 139 14.08 -6.56 -43.11
CA TYR A 139 14.05 -6.96 -44.51
C TYR A 139 14.79 -8.27 -44.69
N SER A 140 14.11 -9.25 -45.24
CA SER A 140 14.70 -10.57 -45.65
C SER A 140 14.41 -10.75 -47.14
N PRO A 141 15.40 -10.74 -48.01
CA PRO A 141 15.19 -10.83 -49.47
C PRO A 141 14.66 -12.22 -49.89
N ASN A 142 14.86 -13.24 -49.09
CA ASN A 142 14.42 -14.64 -49.37
C ASN A 142 13.44 -15.15 -48.31
N GLY A 143 12.82 -14.26 -47.51
CA GLY A 143 11.93 -14.65 -46.46
C GLY A 143 10.66 -15.30 -46.95
N LYS A 144 10.21 -16.34 -46.24
CA LYS A 144 8.92 -16.99 -46.47
C LYS A 144 7.79 -16.14 -45.90
N LYS A 145 6.61 -16.21 -46.52
CA LYS A 145 5.40 -15.68 -45.96
C LYS A 145 5.20 -16.29 -44.56
N ASP A 146 4.99 -15.49 -43.54
CA ASP A 146 4.85 -15.91 -42.14
C ASP A 146 6.15 -16.45 -41.48
N GLY A 147 7.32 -16.14 -42.03
CA GLY A 147 8.62 -16.50 -41.45
C GLY A 147 8.91 -15.89 -40.08
N ILE A 148 8.23 -14.82 -39.75
CA ILE A 148 8.30 -14.16 -38.44
C ILE A 148 6.88 -14.03 -37.88
N THR A 149 6.63 -14.64 -36.74
CA THR A 149 5.33 -14.52 -36.01
C THR A 149 5.55 -13.95 -34.63
N LEU A 150 4.81 -12.90 -34.30
CA LEU A 150 4.74 -12.34 -32.96
C LEU A 150 3.56 -12.96 -32.23
N ILE A 151 3.83 -13.72 -31.17
CA ILE A 151 2.80 -14.32 -30.35
C ILE A 151 2.75 -13.49 -29.04
N PRO A 152 1.70 -12.67 -28.85
CA PRO A 152 1.57 -11.90 -27.60
C PRO A 152 1.38 -12.85 -26.41
N ILE A 153 2.13 -12.62 -25.33
CA ILE A 153 1.91 -13.34 -24.07
C ILE A 153 0.78 -12.63 -23.34
N GLY A 154 -0.45 -13.09 -23.59
CA GLY A 154 -1.64 -12.69 -22.84
C GLY A 154 -1.83 -11.18 -22.73
N GLU A 155 -2.44 -10.53 -23.69
CA GLU A 155 -3.15 -9.28 -23.44
C GLU A 155 -4.42 -9.61 -22.65
N ALA A 156 -4.24 -9.97 -21.37
CA ALA A 156 -5.35 -9.97 -20.46
C ALA A 156 -5.97 -8.56 -20.45
N ALA A 157 -7.26 -8.48 -20.21
CA ALA A 157 -8.09 -7.26 -20.12
C ALA A 157 -7.58 -6.26 -19.05
N ALA A 158 -6.32 -5.85 -19.17
CA ALA A 158 -5.52 -5.24 -18.12
C ALA A 158 -6.00 -3.84 -17.74
N LYS A 159 -6.64 -3.09 -18.65
CA LYS A 159 -7.01 -1.69 -18.38
C LYS A 159 -8.14 -1.57 -17.40
N ASP A 160 -9.19 -2.34 -17.56
CA ASP A 160 -10.38 -2.28 -16.70
C ASP A 160 -10.12 -2.94 -15.34
N GLU A 161 -9.34 -4.01 -15.34
CA GLU A 161 -8.98 -4.73 -14.12
C GLU A 161 -8.11 -3.89 -13.18
N PHE A 162 -7.11 -3.16 -13.68
CA PHE A 162 -6.29 -2.27 -12.83
C PHE A 162 -7.08 -1.12 -12.21
N SER A 163 -8.03 -0.55 -12.95
CA SER A 163 -8.90 0.50 -12.43
C SER A 163 -9.80 -0.06 -11.34
N ASN A 164 -10.35 -1.26 -11.54
CA ASN A 164 -11.20 -1.93 -10.58
C ASN A 164 -10.43 -2.30 -9.29
N ILE A 165 -9.26 -2.92 -9.40
CA ILE A 165 -8.39 -3.22 -8.25
C ILE A 165 -8.12 -1.96 -7.43
N LYS A 166 -7.79 -0.84 -8.09
CA LYS A 166 -7.51 0.42 -7.41
C LYS A 166 -8.73 0.96 -6.66
N ASN A 167 -9.91 0.89 -7.25
CA ASN A 167 -11.14 1.36 -6.63
C ASN A 167 -11.54 0.48 -5.45
N VAL A 168 -11.53 -0.85 -5.61
CA VAL A 168 -11.84 -1.81 -4.54
C VAL A 168 -10.85 -1.66 -3.39
N SER A 169 -9.54 -1.61 -3.67
CA SER A 169 -8.53 -1.44 -2.62
C SER A 169 -8.66 -0.13 -1.86
N ARG A 170 -9.04 0.96 -2.55
CA ARG A 170 -9.35 2.24 -1.89
C ARG A 170 -10.54 2.08 -0.94
N ASP A 171 -11.60 1.46 -1.41
CA ASP A 171 -12.84 1.29 -0.65
C ASP A 171 -12.61 0.37 0.57
N ASP A 172 -11.78 -0.67 0.43
CA ASP A 172 -11.34 -1.53 1.55
C ASP A 172 -10.56 -0.74 2.60
N GLN A 173 -9.67 0.18 2.19
CA GLN A 173 -8.93 1.05 3.13
C GLN A 173 -9.87 2.00 3.88
N LEU A 174 -10.83 2.61 3.17
CA LEU A 174 -11.83 3.48 3.78
C LEU A 174 -12.71 2.71 4.76
N ALA A 175 -13.13 1.48 4.39
CA ALA A 175 -13.94 0.61 5.23
C ALA A 175 -13.17 0.17 6.49
N ALA A 176 -11.89 -0.17 6.39
CA ALA A 176 -11.05 -0.54 7.53
C ALA A 176 -10.96 0.58 8.58
N HIS A 177 -10.98 1.83 8.15
CA HIS A 177 -10.99 3.01 9.03
C HIS A 177 -12.39 3.60 9.24
N ARG A 178 -13.43 2.95 8.70
CA ARG A 178 -14.84 3.40 8.77
C ARG A 178 -15.05 4.83 8.29
N VAL A 179 -14.18 5.31 7.38
CA VAL A 179 -14.23 6.67 6.83
C VAL A 179 -15.19 6.71 5.65
N PRO A 180 -16.24 7.54 5.68
CA PRO A 180 -17.12 7.74 4.53
C PRO A 180 -16.35 8.27 3.32
N PRO A 181 -16.51 7.70 2.11
CA PRO A 181 -15.79 8.13 0.91
C PRO A 181 -15.93 9.62 0.60
N GLN A 182 -17.10 10.20 0.89
CA GLN A 182 -17.40 11.61 0.66
C GLN A 182 -16.44 12.55 1.42
N LEU A 183 -16.01 12.16 2.62
CA LEU A 183 -15.07 12.96 3.42
C LEU A 183 -13.66 13.01 2.83
N MET A 184 -13.33 12.06 1.94
CA MET A 184 -12.08 12.00 1.20
C MET A 184 -12.19 12.62 -0.21
N GLY A 185 -13.33 13.26 -0.54
CA GLY A 185 -13.57 13.80 -1.87
C GLY A 185 -13.84 12.74 -2.94
N VAL A 186 -14.20 11.52 -2.52
CA VAL A 186 -14.51 10.41 -3.42
C VAL A 186 -16.02 10.32 -3.62
N VAL A 187 -16.46 10.32 -4.88
CA VAL A 187 -17.88 10.08 -5.21
C VAL A 187 -18.15 8.58 -5.11
N PRO A 188 -19.11 8.13 -4.27
CA PRO A 188 -19.48 6.73 -4.20
C PRO A 188 -20.05 6.23 -5.54
N ALA A 189 -19.70 5.00 -5.92
CA ALA A 189 -20.08 4.44 -7.23
C ALA A 189 -21.60 4.37 -7.47
N ASN A 190 -22.40 4.24 -6.40
CA ASN A 190 -23.85 4.07 -6.47
C ASN A 190 -24.63 5.30 -5.99
N ALA A 191 -23.97 6.42 -5.74
CA ALA A 191 -24.65 7.66 -5.35
C ALA A 191 -24.77 8.58 -6.57
N GLY A 192 -25.93 9.17 -6.78
CA GLY A 192 -26.17 10.17 -7.82
C GLY A 192 -25.44 11.49 -7.58
N GLY A 193 -24.18 11.43 -7.09
CA GLY A 193 -23.34 12.55 -6.71
C GLY A 193 -22.61 12.30 -5.39
N PHE A 194 -22.09 13.36 -4.75
CA PHE A 194 -21.39 13.28 -3.46
C PHE A 194 -22.27 12.78 -2.29
N GLY A 195 -23.57 12.71 -2.48
CA GLY A 195 -24.51 12.40 -1.39
C GLY A 195 -24.56 13.51 -0.32
N ASP A 196 -25.06 13.18 0.85
CA ASP A 196 -25.13 14.12 1.98
C ASP A 196 -23.83 14.09 2.79
N VAL A 197 -22.88 14.95 2.42
CA VAL A 197 -21.57 15.07 3.08
C VAL A 197 -21.71 15.52 4.53
N VAL A 198 -22.68 16.38 4.84
CA VAL A 198 -22.90 16.91 6.21
C VAL A 198 -23.36 15.81 7.15
N ASN A 199 -24.33 15.00 6.72
CA ASN A 199 -24.78 13.86 7.50
C ASN A 199 -23.69 12.77 7.60
N ALA A 200 -22.95 12.49 6.54
CA ALA A 200 -21.81 11.57 6.57
C ALA A 200 -20.76 12.03 7.61
N ALA A 201 -20.40 13.30 7.62
CA ALA A 201 -19.48 13.89 8.61
C ALA A 201 -20.01 13.77 10.04
N ARG A 202 -21.32 14.03 10.25
CA ARG A 202 -21.96 13.92 11.56
C ARG A 202 -21.95 12.49 12.09
N VAL A 203 -22.29 11.53 11.24
CA VAL A 203 -22.29 10.10 11.60
C VAL A 203 -20.88 9.64 11.91
N PHE A 204 -19.89 10.00 11.09
CA PHE A 204 -18.48 9.67 11.33
C PHE A 204 -17.96 10.28 12.64
N ALA A 205 -18.26 11.56 12.89
CA ALA A 205 -17.86 12.22 14.14
C ALA A 205 -18.47 11.53 15.36
N ARG A 206 -19.75 11.16 15.30
CA ARG A 206 -20.44 10.49 16.41
C ARG A 206 -19.94 9.07 16.66
N ASN A 207 -19.72 8.30 15.60
CA ASN A 207 -19.45 6.87 15.73
C ASN A 207 -17.95 6.56 15.90
N GLU A 208 -17.07 7.40 15.34
CA GLU A 208 -15.63 7.13 15.32
C GLU A 208 -14.83 8.16 16.11
N ILE A 209 -15.09 9.45 15.89
CA ILE A 209 -14.25 10.52 16.49
C ILE A 209 -14.58 10.72 17.99
N GLN A 210 -15.85 10.80 18.35
CA GLN A 210 -16.25 11.01 19.74
C GLN A 210 -15.81 9.84 20.66
N PRO A 211 -16.00 8.55 20.30
CA PRO A 211 -15.44 7.45 21.10
C PRO A 211 -13.92 7.55 21.26
N LEU A 212 -13.19 7.88 20.18
CA LEU A 212 -11.74 8.01 20.22
C LEU A 212 -11.28 9.20 21.11
N GLN A 213 -12.06 10.27 21.17
CA GLN A 213 -11.77 11.43 22.05
C GLN A 213 -12.11 11.17 23.51
N SER A 214 -13.00 10.22 23.78
CA SER A 214 -13.44 9.88 25.15
C SER A 214 -12.57 8.79 25.79
N THR A 215 -11.69 8.16 25.01
CA THR A 215 -10.69 7.20 25.50
C THR A 215 -9.50 7.91 26.10
#